data_79f107dd2a3209228804a1a94f36e58a
#
_entry.id   79f107dd2a3209228804a1a94f36e58a
#
_cell.length_a   1.000
_cell.length_b   1.000
_cell.length_c   1.000
_cell.angle_alpha   90.00
_cell.angle_beta   90.00
_cell.angle_gamma   90.00
#
_symmetry.space_group_name_H-M   'P 1'
#
loop_
_entity.id
_entity.type
_entity.pdbx_description
1 polymer ?
#
loop_
_entity_poly.entity_id
_entity_poly.type
_entity_poly.pdbx_seq_one_letter_code
_entity_poly.pdbx_strand_id
1 'polypeptide(L)'
;MRVVKPDMRKPTRSVAEIFSGEVDSFTAVGGEHSTDLRLSEIQFKSGARNRWHTHTTDQILMCTDGDGLIATDDEQHDLTAGVIVLIPKNTRHWHGAKPGKNMTHWSILGPAETRIAD
;
A
#
# COMPACT_ATOMS: atom_id res chain seq x y z
N MET A 1 -21.39 5.54 -12.00
CA MET A 1 -21.07 5.24 -10.58
C MET A 1 -20.48 3.84 -10.50
N ARG A 2 -19.37 3.67 -9.76
CA ARG A 2 -18.77 2.35 -9.52
C ARG A 2 -18.99 1.93 -8.07
N VAL A 3 -19.54 0.74 -7.85
CA VAL A 3 -19.76 0.16 -6.52
C VAL A 3 -18.96 -1.13 -6.43
N VAL A 4 -18.08 -1.23 -5.45
CA VAL A 4 -17.29 -2.43 -5.20
C VAL A 4 -17.77 -3.05 -3.88
N LYS A 5 -18.38 -4.23 -3.97
CA LYS A 5 -18.90 -4.96 -2.82
C LYS A 5 -17.83 -5.93 -2.28
N PRO A 6 -17.89 -6.33 -1.00
CA PRO A 6 -16.90 -7.23 -0.41
C PRO A 6 -16.65 -8.52 -1.19
N ASP A 7 -17.70 -9.13 -1.75
CA ASP A 7 -17.62 -10.38 -2.51
C ASP A 7 -16.95 -10.22 -3.88
N MET A 8 -16.80 -8.99 -4.36
CA MET A 8 -16.09 -8.67 -5.60
C MET A 8 -14.56 -8.53 -5.38
N ARG A 9 -14.13 -8.44 -4.13
CA ARG A 9 -12.70 -8.26 -3.82
C ARG A 9 -12.00 -9.61 -3.86
N LYS A 10 -11.28 -9.85 -4.97
CA LYS A 10 -10.54 -11.09 -5.21
C LYS A 10 -9.05 -10.74 -5.36
N PRO A 11 -8.29 -10.69 -4.25
CA PRO A 11 -6.87 -10.37 -4.31
C PRO A 11 -6.12 -11.41 -5.15
N THR A 12 -5.13 -10.94 -5.91
CA THR A 12 -4.25 -11.79 -6.69
C THR A 12 -2.80 -11.52 -6.32
N ARG A 13 -1.94 -12.53 -6.48
CA ARG A 13 -0.51 -12.39 -6.20
C ARG A 13 0.09 -11.29 -7.07
N SER A 14 0.73 -10.31 -6.41
CA SER A 14 1.47 -9.27 -7.11
C SER A 14 2.88 -9.73 -7.42
N VAL A 15 3.34 -9.45 -8.64
CA VAL A 15 4.72 -9.68 -9.08
C VAL A 15 5.45 -8.36 -9.32
N ALA A 16 4.92 -7.25 -8.82
CA ALA A 16 5.52 -5.94 -9.00
C ALA A 16 6.89 -5.87 -8.33
N GLU A 17 7.85 -5.26 -9.03
CA GLU A 17 9.24 -5.17 -8.59
C GLU A 17 9.42 -4.45 -7.25
N ILE A 18 8.50 -3.57 -6.91
CA ILE A 18 8.51 -2.82 -5.66
C ILE A 18 8.38 -3.70 -4.41
N PHE A 19 7.79 -4.90 -4.53
CA PHE A 19 7.54 -5.78 -3.40
C PHE A 19 8.68 -6.77 -3.17
N SER A 20 8.94 -7.04 -1.89
CA SER A 20 9.81 -8.11 -1.42
C SER A 20 8.98 -9.02 -0.53
N GLY A 21 8.95 -10.33 -0.87
CA GLY A 21 8.10 -11.31 -0.20
C GLY A 21 6.76 -11.48 -0.89
N GLU A 22 5.85 -12.14 -0.19
CA GLU A 22 4.55 -12.55 -0.71
C GLU A 22 3.51 -11.45 -0.48
N VAL A 23 3.01 -10.85 -1.56
CA VAL A 23 2.04 -9.76 -1.52
C VAL A 23 0.88 -10.05 -2.46
N ASP A 24 -0.33 -9.95 -1.95
CA ASP A 24 -1.55 -10.00 -2.76
C ASP A 24 -2.18 -8.61 -2.83
N SER A 25 -2.79 -8.29 -3.96
CA SER A 25 -3.42 -6.99 -4.15
C SER A 25 -4.75 -7.09 -4.89
N PHE A 26 -5.60 -6.10 -4.61
CA PHE A 26 -6.85 -5.90 -5.34
C PHE A 26 -6.99 -4.40 -5.64
N THR A 27 -7.18 -4.06 -6.92
CA THR A 27 -7.42 -2.68 -7.32
C THR A 27 -8.94 -2.42 -7.41
N ALA A 28 -9.43 -1.61 -6.48
CA ALA A 28 -10.84 -1.22 -6.46
C ALA A 28 -11.14 -0.10 -7.45
N VAL A 29 -10.23 0.88 -7.54
CA VAL A 29 -10.33 2.00 -8.49
C VAL A 29 -8.98 2.13 -9.21
N GLY A 30 -8.97 1.79 -10.47
CA GLY A 30 -7.81 1.91 -11.35
C GLY A 30 -7.98 3.01 -12.38
N GLY A 31 -7.01 3.14 -13.28
CA GLY A 31 -7.02 4.15 -14.33
C GLY A 31 -8.17 4.03 -15.32
N GLU A 32 -8.75 2.85 -15.49
CA GLU A 32 -9.94 2.63 -16.30
C GLU A 32 -11.22 3.15 -15.63
N HIS A 33 -11.19 3.44 -14.34
CA HIS A 33 -12.35 3.87 -13.58
C HIS A 33 -12.33 5.36 -13.23
N SER A 34 -11.15 5.91 -12.98
CA SER A 34 -10.99 7.31 -12.56
C SER A 34 -9.74 7.93 -13.15
N THR A 35 -9.84 9.19 -13.52
CA THR A 35 -8.70 9.99 -13.96
C THR A 35 -7.83 10.42 -12.79
N ASP A 36 -8.43 10.68 -11.63
CA ASP A 36 -7.78 11.40 -10.53
C ASP A 36 -7.41 10.52 -9.33
N LEU A 37 -8.05 9.36 -9.18
CA LEU A 37 -7.92 8.53 -7.99
C LEU A 37 -7.55 7.10 -8.31
N ARG A 38 -6.73 6.53 -7.41
CA ARG A 38 -6.37 5.11 -7.39
C ARG A 38 -6.60 4.58 -6.00
N LEU A 39 -7.27 3.43 -5.90
CA LEU A 39 -7.57 2.77 -4.62
C LEU A 39 -7.27 1.27 -4.74
N SER A 40 -6.38 0.78 -3.91
CA SER A 40 -6.02 -0.64 -3.88
C SER A 40 -5.91 -1.15 -2.46
N GLU A 41 -6.32 -2.40 -2.25
CA GLU A 41 -6.02 -3.14 -1.03
C GLU A 41 -4.75 -3.95 -1.24
N ILE A 42 -3.83 -3.86 -0.30
CA ILE A 42 -2.54 -4.57 -0.34
C ILE A 42 -2.44 -5.45 0.90
N GLN A 43 -2.17 -6.74 0.68
CA GLN A 43 -2.02 -7.74 1.74
C GLN A 43 -0.58 -8.24 1.76
N PHE A 44 0.15 -7.88 2.80
CA PHE A 44 1.52 -8.31 3.02
C PHE A 44 1.52 -9.57 3.89
N LYS A 45 2.15 -10.65 3.43
CA LYS A 45 2.20 -11.95 4.11
C LYS A 45 3.57 -12.18 4.73
N SER A 46 3.59 -12.72 5.95
CA SER A 46 4.81 -13.26 6.58
C SER A 46 6.04 -12.33 6.50
N GLY A 47 5.87 -11.09 6.89
CA GLY A 47 6.97 -10.12 6.90
C GLY A 47 7.28 -9.49 5.54
N ALA A 48 6.45 -9.73 4.53
CA ALA A 48 6.60 -9.06 3.22
C ALA A 48 6.48 -7.54 3.37
N ARG A 49 7.19 -6.83 2.51
CA ARG A 49 7.23 -5.36 2.54
C ARG A 49 7.51 -4.83 1.15
N ASN A 50 7.34 -3.53 0.95
CA ASN A 50 7.89 -2.92 -0.25
C ASN A 50 9.30 -2.39 -0.03
N ARG A 51 9.98 -2.18 -1.14
CA ARG A 51 11.31 -1.55 -1.18
C ARG A 51 11.18 -0.07 -0.88
N TRP A 52 12.26 0.57 -0.49
CA TRP A 52 12.31 2.03 -0.41
C TRP A 52 11.91 2.63 -1.75
N HIS A 53 10.98 3.58 -1.74
CA HIS A 53 10.44 4.19 -2.96
C HIS A 53 9.87 5.58 -2.70
N THR A 54 9.56 6.27 -3.79
CA THR A 54 8.87 7.56 -3.78
C THR A 54 7.68 7.52 -4.73
N HIS A 55 6.69 8.35 -4.48
CA HIS A 55 5.58 8.63 -5.41
C HIS A 55 5.55 10.11 -5.76
N THR A 56 5.07 10.43 -6.95
CA THR A 56 4.93 11.82 -7.40
C THR A 56 3.67 12.51 -6.89
N THR A 57 2.81 11.79 -6.16
CA THR A 57 1.62 12.33 -5.49
C THR A 57 1.66 11.97 -4.01
N ASP A 58 0.87 12.67 -3.20
CA ASP A 58 0.59 12.25 -1.83
C ASP A 58 -0.07 10.87 -1.84
N GLN A 59 0.14 10.12 -0.78
CA GLN A 59 -0.48 8.81 -0.57
C GLN A 59 -1.10 8.74 0.81
N ILE A 60 -2.30 8.16 0.90
CA ILE A 60 -2.92 7.82 2.18
C ILE A 60 -2.92 6.31 2.32
N LEU A 61 -2.49 5.81 3.48
CA LEU A 61 -2.63 4.41 3.88
C LEU A 61 -3.63 4.31 5.02
N MET A 62 -4.49 3.31 4.96
CA MET A 62 -5.41 2.96 6.04
C MET A 62 -5.22 1.48 6.36
N CYS A 63 -4.62 1.18 7.50
CA CYS A 63 -4.45 -0.21 7.93
C CYS A 63 -5.79 -0.77 8.43
N THR A 64 -6.15 -1.95 7.95
CA THR A 64 -7.42 -2.61 8.32
C THR A 64 -7.20 -3.88 9.14
N ASP A 65 -6.03 -4.50 9.04
CA ASP A 65 -5.77 -5.77 9.71
C ASP A 65 -4.26 -6.01 9.88
N GLY A 66 -3.91 -6.73 10.92
CA GLY A 66 -2.56 -7.23 11.12
C GLY A 66 -1.63 -6.27 11.86
N ASP A 67 -0.33 -6.51 11.69
CA ASP A 67 0.74 -5.82 12.41
C ASP A 67 1.90 -5.49 11.48
N GLY A 68 2.03 -4.22 11.16
CA GLY A 68 3.01 -3.72 10.20
C GLY A 68 3.77 -2.50 10.67
N LEU A 69 4.57 -1.99 9.75
CA LEU A 69 5.43 -0.83 9.94
C LEU A 69 5.35 0.09 8.73
N ILE A 70 5.56 1.37 8.98
CA ILE A 70 5.89 2.36 7.96
C ILE A 70 7.11 3.15 8.42
N ALA A 71 8.03 3.41 7.50
CA ALA A 71 9.26 4.14 7.80
C ALA A 71 9.61 5.14 6.70
N THR A 72 10.10 6.28 7.12
CA THR A 72 10.83 7.25 6.30
C THR A 72 12.29 7.28 6.78
N ASP A 73 13.11 8.17 6.24
CA ASP A 73 14.48 8.33 6.72
C ASP A 73 14.53 8.84 8.17
N ASP A 74 13.47 9.53 8.63
CA ASP A 74 13.45 10.22 9.94
C ASP A 74 12.49 9.61 10.96
N GLU A 75 11.50 8.82 10.52
CA GLU A 75 10.42 8.34 11.36
C GLU A 75 10.10 6.87 11.09
N GLN A 76 9.60 6.20 12.11
CA GLN A 76 9.03 4.87 11.98
C GLN A 76 7.81 4.77 12.89
N HIS A 77 6.73 4.19 12.37
CA HIS A 77 5.48 4.00 13.11
C HIS A 77 4.91 2.61 12.89
N ASP A 78 4.18 2.11 13.89
CA ASP A 78 3.41 0.88 13.75
C ASP A 78 2.21 1.11 12.84
N LEU A 79 1.92 0.14 11.98
CA LEU A 79 0.69 0.07 11.18
C LEU A 79 -0.15 -1.08 11.71
N THR A 80 -1.16 -0.73 12.50
CA THR A 80 -2.15 -1.67 13.03
C THR A 80 -3.55 -1.19 12.65
N ALA A 81 -4.56 -2.06 12.84
CA ALA A 81 -5.93 -1.75 12.42
C ALA A 81 -6.40 -0.38 12.92
N GLY A 82 -6.91 0.45 12.03
CA GLY A 82 -7.40 1.80 12.31
C GLY A 82 -6.38 2.92 12.15
N VAL A 83 -5.09 2.60 12.00
CA VAL A 83 -4.06 3.63 11.79
C VAL A 83 -4.16 4.18 10.37
N ILE A 84 -4.14 5.50 10.25
CA ILE A 84 -4.15 6.24 8.98
C ILE A 84 -2.86 7.03 8.87
N VAL A 85 -2.22 6.98 7.70
CA VAL A 85 -0.97 7.69 7.45
C VAL A 85 -1.10 8.50 6.16
N LEU A 86 -0.70 9.78 6.22
CA LEU A 86 -0.47 10.58 5.02
C LEU A 86 1.02 10.63 4.74
N ILE A 87 1.42 10.18 3.56
CA ILE A 87 2.79 10.25 3.08
C ILE A 87 2.84 11.34 2.01
N PRO A 88 3.52 12.46 2.27
CA PRO A 88 3.64 13.53 1.27
C PRO A 88 4.37 13.05 0.01
N LYS A 89 4.03 13.63 -1.12
CA LYS A 89 4.70 13.34 -2.40
C LYS A 89 6.22 13.47 -2.26
N ASN A 90 6.93 12.64 -3.01
CA ASN A 90 8.40 12.62 -3.07
C ASN A 90 9.10 12.23 -1.75
N THR A 91 8.36 11.73 -0.76
CA THR A 91 8.95 11.23 0.48
C THR A 91 9.46 9.81 0.26
N ARG A 92 10.74 9.58 0.54
CA ARG A 92 11.33 8.25 0.49
C ARG A 92 10.82 7.42 1.67
N HIS A 93 10.21 6.28 1.41
CA HIS A 93 9.54 5.49 2.45
C HIS A 93 9.42 4.01 2.06
N TRP A 94 9.08 3.19 3.03
CA TRP A 94 8.59 1.83 2.81
C TRP A 94 7.54 1.49 3.86
N HIS A 95 6.71 0.51 3.57
CA HIS A 95 5.76 -0.08 4.51
C HIS A 95 5.58 -1.57 4.22
N GLY A 96 5.06 -2.29 5.21
CA GLY A 96 4.86 -3.71 5.10
C GLY A 96 4.56 -4.37 6.44
N ALA A 97 4.53 -5.69 6.47
CA ALA A 97 4.30 -6.46 7.67
C ALA A 97 5.57 -6.53 8.52
N LYS A 98 5.40 -6.62 9.84
CA LYS A 98 6.51 -6.97 10.74
C LYS A 98 6.97 -8.40 10.47
N PRO A 99 8.24 -8.74 10.79
CA PRO A 99 8.75 -10.10 10.61
C PRO A 99 7.83 -11.16 11.23
N GLY A 100 7.45 -12.16 10.43
CA GLY A 100 6.56 -13.25 10.85
C GLY A 100 5.09 -12.86 11.01
N LYS A 101 4.72 -11.64 10.67
CA LYS A 101 3.35 -11.13 10.77
C LYS A 101 2.76 -10.88 9.38
N ASN A 102 1.44 -10.67 9.34
CA ASN A 102 0.70 -10.21 8.16
C ASN A 102 0.19 -8.79 8.42
N MET A 103 0.00 -8.02 7.37
CA MET A 103 -0.63 -6.69 7.47
C MET A 103 -1.37 -6.39 6.19
N THR A 104 -2.55 -5.79 6.33
CA THR A 104 -3.38 -5.35 5.20
C THR A 104 -3.69 -3.87 5.34
N HIS A 105 -3.53 -3.12 4.26
CA HIS A 105 -3.96 -1.74 4.20
C HIS A 105 -4.63 -1.40 2.88
N TRP A 106 -5.41 -0.32 2.88
CA TRP A 106 -5.83 0.37 1.67
C TRP A 106 -4.82 1.46 1.34
N SER A 107 -4.55 1.62 0.05
CA SER A 107 -3.70 2.69 -0.49
C SER A 107 -4.53 3.57 -1.40
N ILE A 108 -4.51 4.88 -1.12
CA ILE A 108 -5.20 5.90 -1.91
C ILE A 108 -4.15 6.89 -2.41
N LEU A 109 -4.05 7.07 -3.71
CA LEU A 109 -3.19 8.09 -4.31
C LEU A 109 -3.75 8.49 -5.68
N GLY A 110 -3.20 9.56 -6.25
CA GLY A 110 -3.50 9.95 -7.61
C GLY A 110 -2.71 9.12 -8.63
N PRO A 111 -2.82 9.44 -9.93
CA PRO A 111 -1.99 8.83 -10.96
C PRO A 111 -0.53 9.24 -10.71
N ALA A 112 0.20 8.38 -10.05
CA ALA A 112 1.56 8.64 -9.61
C ALA A 112 2.57 7.86 -10.42
N GLU A 113 3.73 8.45 -10.61
CA GLU A 113 4.93 7.72 -10.98
C GLU A 113 5.58 7.21 -9.69
N THR A 114 5.88 5.92 -9.64
CA THR A 114 6.54 5.28 -8.50
C THR A 114 7.98 4.97 -8.88
N ARG A 115 8.92 5.38 -8.02
CA ARG A 115 10.35 5.16 -8.24
C ARG A 115 10.96 4.43 -7.07
N ILE A 116 11.66 3.33 -7.35
CA ILE A 116 12.44 2.59 -6.35
C ILE A 116 13.64 3.45 -5.98
N ALA A 117 13.90 3.56 -4.68
CA ALA A 117 14.91 4.47 -4.12
C ALA A 117 15.71 3.81 -2.97
N ASP A 118 16.11 2.56 -3.18
CA ASP A 118 16.93 1.80 -2.21
C ASP A 118 18.21 2.54 -1.82
#